data_6d20ca3ca5076e5039b64333fcd61c8d
#
_entry.id   6d20ca3ca5076e5039b64333fcd61c8d
#
_cell.length_a   1.000
_cell.length_b   1.000
_cell.length_c   1.000
_cell.angle_alpha   90.00
_cell.angle_beta   90.00
_cell.angle_gamma   90.00
#
_symmetry.space_group_name_H-M   'P 1'
#
loop_
_entity.id
_entity.type
_entity.pdbx_description
1 polymer ?
#
loop_
_entity_poly.entity_id
_entity_poly.type
_entity_poly.pdbx_seq_one_letter_code
_entity_poly.pdbx_strand_id
1 'polypeptide(L)'
;MKMEKHRFIIVFGGISILTILVVFLSCCYFSQIKNEQILKATYLFSHAVDLEKELMQPEFISFPRSDTGISSDSTVIETEKYKKNKQEDSLTLPDKREWFFQMFISFENPNRAFTLDSLFQEELKSEGIMARTAVSFLQGDSLVSCSNKPLSRAGIALDPIVFGVEQDQRQIELQAYVLFPHSYLFSRMPLIWGLILLWCILVIIMYIWQRRKKVEYNKAAVSPVTPVPVAFSSDASEWIEIA
;
A
#
# COMPACT_ATOMS: atom_id res chain seq x y z
N MET A 1 6.84 -33.32 -38.37
CA MET A 1 6.41 -31.88 -38.35
C MET A 1 5.22 -31.55 -37.43
N LYS A 2 4.15 -32.37 -37.35
CA LYS A 2 3.01 -32.13 -36.42
C LYS A 2 3.38 -32.19 -34.93
N MET A 3 4.20 -33.15 -34.51
CA MET A 3 4.59 -33.31 -33.09
C MET A 3 5.41 -32.15 -32.51
N GLU A 4 6.20 -31.45 -33.28
CA GLU A 4 6.99 -30.30 -32.80
C GLU A 4 6.14 -29.06 -32.55
N LYS A 5 5.12 -28.83 -33.37
CA LYS A 5 4.17 -27.74 -33.17
C LYS A 5 3.40 -27.86 -31.86
N HIS A 6 2.98 -29.09 -31.50
CA HIS A 6 2.30 -29.32 -30.22
C HIS A 6 3.21 -29.07 -29.02
N ARG A 7 4.47 -29.50 -29.07
CA ARG A 7 5.44 -29.25 -27.98
C ARG A 7 5.73 -27.75 -27.83
N PHE A 8 5.81 -27.00 -28.93
CA PHE A 8 6.01 -25.56 -28.92
C PHE A 8 4.81 -24.82 -28.29
N ILE A 9 3.60 -25.22 -28.63
CA ILE A 9 2.36 -24.66 -28.06
C ILE A 9 2.28 -24.91 -26.55
N ILE A 10 2.60 -26.11 -26.08
CA ILE A 10 2.58 -26.47 -24.67
C ILE A 10 3.61 -25.64 -23.88
N VAL A 11 4.81 -25.47 -24.41
CA VAL A 11 5.87 -24.72 -23.76
C VAL A 11 5.53 -23.23 -23.69
N PHE A 12 5.06 -22.63 -24.81
CA PHE A 12 4.65 -21.24 -24.82
C PHE A 12 3.41 -21.00 -23.95
N GLY A 13 2.45 -21.89 -23.97
CA GLY A 13 1.29 -21.85 -23.07
C GLY A 13 1.69 -21.91 -21.61
N GLY A 14 2.60 -22.79 -21.25
CA GLY A 14 3.13 -22.90 -19.87
C GLY A 14 3.83 -21.62 -19.40
N ILE A 15 4.69 -21.03 -20.23
CA ILE A 15 5.36 -19.74 -19.91
C ILE A 15 4.35 -18.64 -19.74
N SER A 16 3.35 -18.53 -20.63
CA SER A 16 2.30 -17.50 -20.55
C SER A 16 1.49 -17.61 -19.26
N ILE A 17 1.09 -18.82 -18.86
CA ILE A 17 0.37 -19.07 -17.61
C ILE A 17 1.24 -18.70 -16.43
N LEU A 18 2.51 -19.09 -16.41
CA LEU A 18 3.44 -18.74 -15.34
C LEU A 18 3.64 -17.23 -15.22
N THR A 19 3.76 -16.52 -16.35
CA THR A 19 3.89 -15.06 -16.36
C THR A 19 2.66 -14.38 -15.77
N ILE A 20 1.47 -14.82 -16.15
CA ILE A 20 0.20 -14.30 -15.60
C ILE A 20 0.15 -14.53 -14.08
N LEU A 21 0.54 -15.71 -13.62
CA LEU A 21 0.58 -16.06 -12.21
C LEU A 21 1.56 -15.16 -11.43
N VAL A 22 2.76 -14.93 -11.96
CA VAL A 22 3.78 -14.06 -11.35
C VAL A 22 3.26 -12.63 -11.23
N VAL A 23 2.64 -12.09 -12.29
CA VAL A 23 2.05 -10.74 -12.28
C VAL A 23 0.92 -10.66 -11.25
N PHE A 24 0.04 -11.65 -11.22
CA PHE A 24 -1.07 -11.69 -10.27
C PHE A 24 -0.58 -11.72 -8.81
N LEU A 25 0.37 -12.61 -8.49
CA LEU A 25 0.97 -12.69 -7.15
C LEU A 25 1.67 -11.39 -6.77
N SER A 26 2.35 -10.74 -7.72
CA SER A 26 3.01 -9.44 -7.50
C SER A 26 1.99 -8.35 -7.17
N CYS A 27 0.87 -8.30 -7.87
CA CYS A 27 -0.21 -7.34 -7.60
C CYS A 27 -0.87 -7.58 -6.23
N CYS A 28 -1.14 -8.83 -5.87
CA CYS A 28 -1.70 -9.19 -4.57
C CYS A 28 -0.76 -8.79 -3.43
N TYR A 29 0.52 -9.11 -3.55
CA TYR A 29 1.52 -8.80 -2.54
C TYR A 29 1.76 -7.28 -2.42
N PHE A 30 1.74 -6.54 -3.53
CA PHE A 30 1.79 -5.08 -3.53
C PHE A 30 0.62 -4.48 -2.76
N SER A 31 -0.60 -4.96 -3.01
CA SER A 31 -1.80 -4.52 -2.30
C SER A 31 -1.71 -4.80 -0.81
N GLN A 32 -1.21 -5.98 -0.43
CA GLN A 32 -1.05 -6.37 0.97
C GLN A 32 -0.06 -5.45 1.70
N ILE A 33 1.14 -5.21 1.13
CA ILE A 33 2.12 -4.30 1.74
C ILE A 33 1.57 -2.87 1.84
N LYS A 34 0.90 -2.38 0.80
CA LYS A 34 0.29 -1.07 0.83
C LYS A 34 -0.72 -0.95 1.98
N ASN A 35 -1.59 -1.95 2.15
CA ASN A 35 -2.59 -1.97 3.23
C ASN A 35 -1.93 -2.05 4.62
N GLU A 36 -0.87 -2.83 4.76
CA GLU A 36 -0.09 -2.90 6.01
C GLU A 36 0.52 -1.54 6.36
N GLN A 37 1.10 -0.83 5.38
CA GLN A 37 1.65 0.50 5.59
C GLN A 37 0.57 1.54 5.92
N ILE A 38 -0.61 1.44 5.33
CA ILE A 38 -1.76 2.30 5.66
C ILE A 38 -2.20 2.05 7.11
N LEU A 39 -2.36 0.80 7.52
CA LEU A 39 -2.75 0.45 8.89
C LEU A 39 -1.73 0.97 9.92
N LYS A 40 -0.43 0.80 9.61
CA LYS A 40 0.64 1.31 10.47
C LYS A 40 0.62 2.85 10.54
N ALA A 41 0.39 3.52 9.42
CA ALA A 41 0.27 4.97 9.38
C ALA A 41 -0.96 5.47 10.18
N THR A 42 -2.10 4.77 10.14
CA THR A 42 -3.28 5.09 10.96
C THR A 42 -2.96 5.01 12.45
N TYR A 43 -2.25 3.95 12.87
CA TYR A 43 -1.82 3.83 14.27
C TYR A 43 -0.87 4.97 14.68
N LEU A 44 0.12 5.31 13.85
CA LEU A 44 1.06 6.39 14.14
C LEU A 44 0.39 7.77 14.13
N PHE A 45 -0.65 7.97 13.32
CA PHE A 45 -1.45 9.19 13.38
C PHE A 45 -2.20 9.32 14.70
N SER A 46 -2.82 8.24 15.19
CA SER A 46 -3.43 8.22 16.52
C SER A 46 -2.42 8.56 17.62
N HIS A 47 -1.22 7.99 17.55
CA HIS A 47 -0.13 8.28 18.50
C HIS A 47 0.33 9.75 18.41
N ALA A 48 0.41 10.34 17.23
CA ALA A 48 0.74 11.76 17.05
C ALA A 48 -0.31 12.69 17.69
N VAL A 49 -1.60 12.31 17.64
CA VAL A 49 -2.68 13.05 18.33
C VAL A 49 -2.54 12.94 19.84
N ASP A 50 -2.16 11.77 20.38
CA ASP A 50 -1.91 11.59 21.80
C ASP A 50 -0.68 12.39 22.25
N LEU A 51 0.39 12.46 21.45
CA LEU A 51 1.56 13.31 21.72
C LEU A 51 1.20 14.80 21.72
N GLU A 52 0.39 15.28 20.77
CA GLU A 52 -0.11 16.66 20.78
C GLU A 52 -0.81 16.96 22.11
N LYS A 53 -1.62 16.02 22.60
CA LYS A 53 -2.33 16.12 23.86
C LYS A 53 -1.37 16.22 25.06
N GLU A 54 -0.34 15.39 25.10
CA GLU A 54 0.66 15.42 26.17
C GLU A 54 1.43 16.75 26.19
N LEU A 55 1.80 17.27 25.05
CA LEU A 55 2.50 18.55 24.91
C LEU A 55 1.66 19.74 25.40
N MET A 56 0.35 19.68 25.24
CA MET A 56 -0.59 20.75 25.63
C MET A 56 -1.12 20.60 27.07
N GLN A 57 -0.97 19.44 27.71
CA GLN A 57 -1.44 19.17 29.08
C GLN A 57 -0.84 20.10 30.16
N PRO A 58 0.47 20.48 30.15
CA PRO A 58 1.03 21.33 31.19
C PRO A 58 0.34 22.68 31.32
N GLU A 59 -0.17 23.23 30.23
CA GLU A 59 -0.86 24.53 30.22
C GLU A 59 -2.28 24.42 30.80
N PHE A 60 -2.90 23.22 30.68
CA PHE A 60 -4.25 22.98 31.16
C PHE A 60 -4.34 22.71 32.67
N ILE A 61 -3.26 22.19 33.29
CA ILE A 61 -3.22 21.86 34.73
C ILE A 61 -3.08 23.11 35.59
N SER A 62 -2.72 24.26 35.02
CA SER A 62 -2.53 25.52 35.73
C SER A 62 -3.83 26.31 36.01
N PHE A 63 -4.99 25.77 35.65
CA PHE A 63 -6.24 26.36 36.14
C PHE A 63 -6.26 26.21 37.69
N PRO A 64 -6.33 27.31 38.41
CA PRO A 64 -6.38 27.24 39.87
C PRO A 64 -7.62 26.41 40.22
N ARG A 65 -7.38 25.29 40.89
CA ARG A 65 -8.40 24.55 41.61
C ARG A 65 -8.99 25.54 42.59
N SER A 66 -10.05 26.22 42.21
CA SER A 66 -10.76 27.07 43.16
C SER A 66 -11.37 26.14 44.20
N ASP A 67 -10.61 25.93 45.28
CA ASP A 67 -11.12 25.44 46.57
C ASP A 67 -12.11 26.46 47.14
N THR A 68 -13.06 26.91 46.33
CA THR A 68 -14.27 27.54 46.89
C THR A 68 -15.16 26.39 47.31
N GLY A 69 -15.08 26.07 48.60
CA GLY A 69 -16.02 25.23 49.29
C GLY A 69 -17.42 25.79 49.09
N ILE A 70 -18.04 25.44 47.98
CA ILE A 70 -19.47 25.64 47.78
C ILE A 70 -20.13 24.48 48.50
N SER A 71 -20.69 24.83 49.64
CA SER A 71 -21.54 23.94 50.47
C SER A 71 -22.62 23.31 49.61
N SER A 72 -22.78 22.04 49.74
CA SER A 72 -23.59 21.12 48.96
C SER A 72 -25.11 21.31 49.10
N ASP A 73 -25.60 22.48 49.45
CA ASP A 73 -27.02 22.62 49.81
C ASP A 73 -27.89 23.44 48.81
N SER A 74 -27.32 24.01 47.75
CA SER A 74 -28.12 24.82 46.80
C SER A 74 -28.26 24.25 45.39
N THR A 75 -27.75 23.07 45.09
CA THR A 75 -27.74 22.50 43.76
C THR A 75 -28.87 21.48 43.48
N VAL A 76 -29.71 21.17 44.49
CA VAL A 76 -30.74 20.14 44.33
C VAL A 76 -32.00 20.64 43.60
N ILE A 77 -32.26 21.95 43.59
CA ILE A 77 -33.50 22.49 43.04
C ILE A 77 -33.47 22.80 41.54
N GLU A 78 -32.29 23.06 40.98
CA GLU A 78 -32.17 23.30 39.51
C GLU A 78 -32.04 22.03 38.67
N THR A 79 -31.64 20.92 39.26
CA THR A 79 -31.42 19.66 38.53
C THR A 79 -32.68 18.98 38.04
N GLU A 80 -33.85 19.20 38.69
CA GLU A 80 -35.10 18.59 38.26
C GLU A 80 -35.79 19.27 37.09
N LYS A 81 -35.59 20.59 36.91
CA LYS A 81 -36.14 21.32 35.75
C LYS A 81 -35.39 21.06 34.45
N TYR A 82 -34.09 20.73 34.51
CA TYR A 82 -33.30 20.38 33.35
C TYR A 82 -33.49 18.93 32.91
N LYS A 83 -34.03 18.06 33.74
CA LYS A 83 -34.26 16.62 33.40
C LYS A 83 -35.37 16.38 32.38
N LYS A 84 -36.24 17.36 32.10
CA LYS A 84 -37.42 17.16 31.26
C LYS A 84 -37.22 17.45 29.77
N ASN A 85 -36.06 18.01 29.35
CA ASN A 85 -35.76 18.25 27.93
C ASN A 85 -34.46 17.60 27.46
N LYS A 86 -33.95 16.63 28.20
CA LYS A 86 -32.78 15.83 27.77
C LYS A 86 -33.23 14.68 26.88
N GLN A 87 -33.42 14.97 25.62
CA GLN A 87 -33.15 14.00 24.58
C GLN A 87 -31.64 13.68 24.69
N GLU A 88 -31.36 12.44 25.01
CA GLU A 88 -30.09 11.87 25.42
C GLU A 88 -28.91 12.41 24.60
N ASP A 89 -28.13 13.31 25.19
CA ASP A 89 -26.73 13.48 24.81
C ASP A 89 -26.01 12.15 25.11
N SER A 90 -25.85 11.31 24.14
CA SER A 90 -25.30 9.96 24.26
C SER A 90 -23.80 9.91 24.59
N LEU A 91 -23.18 11.09 24.79
CA LEU A 91 -21.76 11.19 25.18
C LEU A 91 -21.57 10.84 26.64
N THR A 92 -20.62 9.94 26.87
CA THR A 92 -20.13 9.65 28.24
C THR A 92 -19.34 10.84 28.79
N LEU A 93 -19.18 10.91 30.12
CA LEU A 93 -18.39 11.99 30.76
C LEU A 93 -16.94 12.10 30.26
N PRO A 94 -16.19 10.98 30.02
CA PRO A 94 -14.86 11.04 29.45
C PRO A 94 -14.86 11.60 28.02
N ASP A 95 -15.85 11.25 27.19
CA ASP A 95 -15.94 11.75 25.81
C ASP A 95 -16.17 13.25 25.76
N LYS A 96 -16.97 13.79 26.70
CA LYS A 96 -17.17 15.24 26.84
C LYS A 96 -15.89 15.97 27.22
N ARG A 97 -15.08 15.40 28.15
CA ARG A 97 -13.80 16.00 28.51
C ARG A 97 -12.83 16.02 27.34
N GLU A 98 -12.76 14.92 26.62
CA GLU A 98 -11.91 14.81 25.44
C GLU A 98 -12.32 15.81 24.35
N TRP A 99 -13.61 15.91 24.06
CA TRP A 99 -14.13 16.90 23.10
C TRP A 99 -13.78 18.33 23.51
N PHE A 100 -13.99 18.71 24.79
CA PHE A 100 -13.62 20.03 25.29
C PHE A 100 -12.14 20.32 25.18
N PHE A 101 -11.31 19.33 25.47
CA PHE A 101 -9.88 19.44 25.36
C PHE A 101 -9.45 19.64 23.90
N GLN A 102 -10.01 18.89 22.99
CA GLN A 102 -9.75 19.02 21.53
C GLN A 102 -10.21 20.38 21.00
N MET A 103 -11.34 20.90 21.49
CA MET A 103 -11.82 22.23 21.16
C MET A 103 -10.88 23.32 21.67
N PHE A 104 -10.38 23.18 22.91
CA PHE A 104 -9.41 24.09 23.52
C PHE A 104 -8.10 24.13 22.72
N ILE A 105 -7.52 22.96 22.39
CA ILE A 105 -6.30 22.90 21.56
C ILE A 105 -6.53 23.63 20.23
N SER A 106 -7.69 23.45 19.62
CA SER A 106 -7.99 24.06 18.33
C SER A 106 -8.13 25.58 18.42
N PHE A 107 -8.56 26.07 19.57
CA PHE A 107 -8.67 27.51 19.82
C PHE A 107 -7.29 28.14 20.09
N GLU A 108 -6.48 27.49 20.92
CA GLU A 108 -5.12 27.97 21.27
C GLU A 108 -4.14 27.85 20.08
N ASN A 109 -4.32 26.84 19.23
CA ASN A 109 -3.44 26.60 18.09
C ASN A 109 -4.20 26.71 16.76
N PRO A 110 -4.31 27.91 16.17
CA PRO A 110 -4.97 28.10 14.86
C PRO A 110 -4.26 27.36 13.72
N ASN A 111 -2.97 27.01 13.90
CA ASN A 111 -2.16 26.25 12.95
C ASN A 111 -2.11 24.76 13.29
N ARG A 112 -3.07 24.25 14.05
CA ARG A 112 -3.11 22.88 14.55
C ARG A 112 -2.83 21.82 13.48
N ALA A 113 -3.43 21.96 12.30
CA ALA A 113 -3.21 21.02 11.20
C ALA A 113 -1.73 20.89 10.81
N PHE A 114 -0.97 22.00 10.84
CA PHE A 114 0.46 22.00 10.54
C PHE A 114 1.29 21.39 11.65
N THR A 115 0.97 21.68 12.90
CA THR A 115 1.66 21.13 14.07
C THR A 115 1.47 19.62 14.11
N LEU A 116 0.24 19.15 13.94
CA LEU A 116 -0.09 17.75 13.96
C LEU A 116 0.51 16.99 12.74
N ASP A 117 0.56 17.64 11.56
CA ASP A 117 1.24 17.07 10.40
C ASP A 117 2.75 16.90 10.64
N SER A 118 3.38 17.86 11.33
CA SER A 118 4.80 17.77 11.69
C SER A 118 5.08 16.64 12.67
N LEU A 119 4.25 16.50 13.71
CA LEU A 119 4.35 15.37 14.66
C LEU A 119 4.13 14.03 13.97
N PHE A 120 3.14 13.94 13.12
CA PHE A 120 2.85 12.74 12.36
C PHE A 120 4.00 12.36 11.40
N GLN A 121 4.60 13.34 10.72
CA GLN A 121 5.79 13.10 9.88
C GLN A 121 6.98 12.61 10.71
N GLU A 122 7.17 13.12 11.91
CA GLU A 122 8.23 12.69 12.82
C GLU A 122 8.02 11.25 13.27
N GLU A 123 6.78 10.87 13.64
CA GLU A 123 6.41 9.51 13.99
C GLU A 123 6.62 8.54 12.82
N LEU A 124 6.20 8.89 11.61
CA LEU A 124 6.44 8.07 10.42
C LEU A 124 7.94 7.87 10.16
N LYS A 125 8.72 8.94 10.32
CA LYS A 125 10.16 8.93 10.09
C LYS A 125 10.90 8.10 11.15
N SER A 126 10.48 8.15 12.42
CA SER A 126 11.04 7.33 13.51
C SER A 126 10.88 5.83 13.22
N GLU A 127 9.78 5.43 12.59
CA GLU A 127 9.48 4.07 12.15
C GLU A 127 10.05 3.70 10.77
N GLY A 128 10.85 4.59 10.17
CA GLY A 128 11.46 4.39 8.86
C GLY A 128 10.46 4.36 7.70
N ILE A 129 9.30 4.99 7.87
CA ILE A 129 8.26 5.10 6.86
C ILE A 129 8.48 6.38 6.08
N MET A 130 8.85 6.26 4.80
CA MET A 130 8.98 7.41 3.91
C MET A 130 7.64 7.68 3.24
N ALA A 131 6.93 8.69 3.73
CA ALA A 131 5.67 9.13 3.15
C ALA A 131 5.57 10.66 3.18
N ARG A 132 4.77 11.21 2.29
CA ARG A 132 4.34 12.62 2.36
C ARG A 132 2.98 12.63 3.02
N THR A 133 2.76 13.58 3.93
CA THR A 133 1.54 13.64 4.72
C THR A 133 0.81 14.96 4.55
N ALA A 134 -0.45 14.95 4.85
CA ALA A 134 -1.27 16.13 5.07
C ALA A 134 -2.30 15.83 6.16
N VAL A 135 -2.58 16.82 6.99
CA VAL A 135 -3.63 16.72 7.99
C VAL A 135 -4.66 17.81 7.74
N SER A 136 -5.92 17.42 7.81
CA SER A 136 -7.06 18.32 7.75
C SER A 136 -7.80 18.31 9.08
N PHE A 137 -8.17 19.49 9.54
CA PHE A 137 -9.00 19.71 10.69
C PHE A 137 -10.37 20.20 10.24
N LEU A 138 -11.41 19.45 10.57
CA LEU A 138 -12.79 19.75 10.24
C LEU A 138 -13.59 20.02 11.52
N GLN A 139 -14.52 20.93 11.45
CA GLN A 139 -15.51 21.19 12.50
C GLN A 139 -16.91 21.07 11.90
N GLY A 140 -17.62 20.02 12.27
CA GLY A 140 -18.77 19.58 11.51
C GLY A 140 -18.38 19.32 10.05
N ASP A 141 -19.18 19.78 9.09
CA ASP A 141 -18.90 19.63 7.66
C ASP A 141 -17.92 20.68 7.09
N SER A 142 -17.40 21.56 7.94
CA SER A 142 -16.56 22.68 7.49
C SER A 142 -15.08 22.40 7.69
N LEU A 143 -14.31 22.50 6.60
CA LEU A 143 -12.85 22.45 6.66
C LEU A 143 -12.31 23.75 7.30
N VAL A 144 -11.75 23.66 8.50
CA VAL A 144 -11.18 24.79 9.23
C VAL A 144 -9.75 25.04 8.81
N SER A 145 -8.92 24.01 8.78
CA SER A 145 -7.51 24.13 8.37
C SER A 145 -7.02 22.86 7.70
N CYS A 146 -5.99 23.00 6.85
CA CYS A 146 -5.34 21.87 6.17
C CYS A 146 -3.87 22.21 5.95
N SER A 147 -2.97 21.33 6.34
CA SER A 147 -1.52 21.52 6.21
C SER A 147 -1.06 21.54 4.75
N ASN A 148 -1.64 20.70 3.89
CA ASN A 148 -1.27 20.59 2.48
C ASN A 148 -2.49 20.22 1.61
N LYS A 149 -3.17 21.22 1.07
CA LYS A 149 -4.37 21.03 0.22
C LYS A 149 -4.16 20.15 -1.03
N PRO A 150 -3.07 20.29 -1.81
CA PRO A 150 -2.81 19.40 -2.95
C PRO A 150 -2.69 17.94 -2.53
N LEU A 151 -2.01 17.68 -1.42
CA LEU A 151 -1.78 16.32 -0.94
C LEU A 151 -3.06 15.70 -0.34
N SER A 152 -3.90 16.48 0.34
CA SER A 152 -5.18 15.98 0.85
C SER A 152 -6.12 15.47 -0.24
N ARG A 153 -5.95 15.96 -1.50
CA ARG A 153 -6.72 15.48 -2.67
C ARG A 153 -6.09 14.26 -3.35
N ALA A 154 -4.77 14.14 -3.31
CA ALA A 154 -4.02 13.10 -4.03
C ALA A 154 -3.62 11.92 -3.14
N GLY A 155 -3.58 12.13 -1.82
CA GLY A 155 -3.19 11.13 -0.83
C GLY A 155 -4.30 10.12 -0.53
N ILE A 156 -3.90 9.05 0.15
CA ILE A 156 -4.82 8.06 0.69
C ILE A 156 -5.31 8.59 2.03
N ALA A 157 -6.62 8.75 2.20
CA ALA A 157 -7.22 9.11 3.46
C ALA A 157 -7.06 7.94 4.46
N LEU A 158 -6.58 8.26 5.65
CA LEU A 158 -6.56 7.33 6.80
C LEU A 158 -7.93 7.37 7.50
N ASP A 159 -8.13 6.46 8.45
CA ASP A 159 -9.35 6.50 9.26
C ASP A 159 -9.39 7.82 10.07
N PRO A 160 -10.50 8.56 10.02
CA PRO A 160 -10.63 9.82 10.74
C PRO A 160 -10.71 9.61 12.24
N ILE A 161 -10.13 10.51 13.01
CA ILE A 161 -10.32 10.55 14.46
C ILE A 161 -11.38 11.58 14.75
N VAL A 162 -12.49 11.12 15.32
CA VAL A 162 -13.69 11.90 15.54
C VAL A 162 -13.92 12.13 17.03
N PHE A 163 -14.16 13.38 17.41
CA PHE A 163 -14.47 13.79 18.77
C PHE A 163 -15.84 14.49 18.79
N GLY A 164 -16.74 14.02 19.62
CA GLY A 164 -18.11 14.55 19.72
C GLY A 164 -19.16 13.58 19.17
N VAL A 165 -20.39 14.03 19.07
CA VAL A 165 -21.52 13.25 18.55
C VAL A 165 -21.66 13.48 17.05
N GLU A 166 -21.79 12.39 16.31
CA GLU A 166 -21.86 12.35 14.85
C GLU A 166 -22.95 13.24 14.21
N GLN A 167 -23.95 13.66 14.98
CA GLN A 167 -25.07 14.48 14.52
C GLN A 167 -24.98 15.96 14.98
N ASP A 168 -23.96 16.33 15.73
CA ASP A 168 -23.80 17.71 16.20
C ASP A 168 -22.85 18.48 15.27
N GLN A 169 -23.24 19.68 14.85
CA GLN A 169 -22.38 20.64 14.10
C GLN A 169 -21.09 21.00 14.86
N ARG A 170 -20.93 20.54 16.09
CA ARG A 170 -19.75 20.72 16.94
C ARG A 170 -18.76 19.58 16.88
N GLN A 171 -19.03 18.56 16.09
CA GLN A 171 -18.11 17.45 15.88
C GLN A 171 -16.75 17.98 15.39
N ILE A 172 -15.68 17.47 15.99
CA ILE A 172 -14.31 17.73 15.56
C ILE A 172 -13.79 16.46 14.89
N GLU A 173 -13.30 16.62 13.68
CA GLU A 173 -12.72 15.52 12.90
C GLU A 173 -11.30 15.86 12.48
N LEU A 174 -10.37 14.98 12.80
CA LEU A 174 -8.99 15.02 12.35
C LEU A 174 -8.79 13.96 11.28
N GLN A 175 -8.55 14.41 10.06
CA GLN A 175 -8.35 13.54 8.91
C GLN A 175 -6.91 13.63 8.43
N ALA A 176 -6.16 12.53 8.46
CA ALA A 176 -4.84 12.47 7.87
C ALA A 176 -4.86 11.84 6.47
N TYR A 177 -3.93 12.26 5.65
CA TYR A 177 -3.70 11.77 4.29
C TYR A 177 -2.24 11.39 4.14
N VAL A 178 -1.99 10.26 3.49
CA VAL A 178 -0.64 9.74 3.29
C VAL A 178 -0.41 9.41 1.82
N LEU A 179 0.73 9.81 1.28
CA LEU A 179 1.18 9.45 -0.05
C LEU A 179 2.53 8.76 0.03
N PHE A 180 2.53 7.45 -0.22
CA PHE A 180 3.74 6.64 -0.26
C PHE A 180 4.43 6.77 -1.63
N PRO A 181 5.73 7.11 -1.69
CA PRO A 181 6.48 7.02 -2.93
C PRO A 181 6.53 5.58 -3.43
N HIS A 182 6.36 5.37 -4.73
CA HIS A 182 6.44 4.03 -5.32
C HIS A 182 7.78 3.34 -5.03
N SER A 183 8.89 4.09 -5.07
CA SER A 183 10.23 3.57 -4.74
C SER A 183 10.31 2.99 -3.33
N TYR A 184 9.65 3.62 -2.35
CA TYR A 184 9.58 3.13 -0.99
C TYR A 184 8.82 1.80 -0.91
N LEU A 185 7.63 1.72 -1.53
CA LEU A 185 6.84 0.49 -1.54
C LEU A 185 7.60 -0.66 -2.22
N PHE A 186 8.25 -0.41 -3.36
CA PHE A 186 9.05 -1.41 -4.06
C PHE A 186 10.26 -1.89 -3.25
N SER A 187 10.90 -1.01 -2.46
CA SER A 187 12.03 -1.40 -1.61
C SER A 187 11.64 -2.38 -0.50
N ARG A 188 10.38 -2.34 -0.07
CA ARG A 188 9.81 -3.24 0.95
C ARG A 188 9.34 -4.59 0.40
N MET A 189 9.61 -4.89 -0.87
CA MET A 189 9.11 -6.08 -1.58
C MET A 189 10.24 -7.02 -2.05
N PRO A 190 11.13 -7.51 -1.17
CA PRO A 190 12.27 -8.33 -1.58
C PRO A 190 11.83 -9.65 -2.23
N LEU A 191 10.69 -10.21 -1.84
CA LEU A 191 10.14 -11.44 -2.42
C LEU A 191 9.78 -11.29 -3.89
N ILE A 192 9.25 -10.11 -4.30
CA ILE A 192 8.93 -9.85 -5.71
C ILE A 192 10.20 -9.81 -6.55
N TRP A 193 11.24 -9.16 -6.07
CA TRP A 193 12.52 -9.11 -6.77
C TRP A 193 13.12 -10.51 -6.96
N GLY A 194 13.06 -11.34 -5.91
CA GLY A 194 13.47 -12.75 -5.98
C GLY A 194 12.66 -13.54 -7.02
N LEU A 195 11.35 -13.33 -7.08
CA LEU A 195 10.44 -14.02 -7.98
C LEU A 195 10.63 -13.58 -9.44
N ILE A 196 10.86 -12.29 -9.70
CA ILE A 196 11.19 -11.75 -11.01
C ILE A 196 12.54 -12.31 -11.48
N LEU A 197 13.56 -12.34 -10.61
CA LEU A 197 14.87 -12.88 -10.93
C LEU A 197 14.78 -14.37 -11.27
N LEU A 198 14.06 -15.15 -10.48
CA LEU A 198 13.81 -16.57 -10.77
C LEU A 198 13.13 -16.77 -12.12
N TRP A 199 12.11 -15.96 -12.42
CA TRP A 199 11.41 -15.98 -13.70
C TRP A 199 12.35 -15.66 -14.87
N CYS A 200 13.18 -14.63 -14.74
CA CYS A 200 14.18 -14.27 -15.75
C CYS A 200 15.16 -15.43 -16.02
N ILE A 201 15.65 -16.11 -14.96
CA ILE A 201 16.54 -17.28 -15.08
C ILE A 201 15.83 -18.40 -15.85
N LEU A 202 14.58 -18.72 -15.51
CA LEU A 202 13.81 -19.74 -16.22
C LEU A 202 13.63 -19.43 -17.71
N VAL A 203 13.34 -18.18 -18.05
CA VAL A 203 13.22 -17.73 -19.46
C VAL A 203 14.55 -17.87 -20.19
N ILE A 204 15.67 -17.49 -19.57
CA ILE A 204 17.02 -17.62 -20.15
C ILE A 204 17.35 -19.09 -20.38
N ILE A 205 17.12 -19.97 -19.39
CA ILE A 205 17.35 -21.41 -19.52
C ILE A 205 16.55 -22.00 -20.69
N MET A 206 15.27 -21.63 -20.78
CA MET A 206 14.40 -22.05 -21.88
C MET A 206 14.89 -21.56 -23.24
N TYR A 207 15.35 -20.30 -23.32
CA TYR A 207 15.90 -19.74 -24.55
C TYR A 207 17.17 -20.50 -25.00
N ILE A 208 18.09 -20.77 -24.06
CA ILE A 208 19.33 -21.54 -24.34
C ILE A 208 18.98 -22.96 -24.81
N TRP A 209 18.02 -23.61 -24.15
CA TRP A 209 17.60 -24.97 -24.52
C TRP A 209 16.98 -25.03 -25.91
N GLN A 210 16.15 -24.06 -26.28
CA GLN A 210 15.57 -23.93 -27.62
C GLN A 210 16.67 -23.71 -28.68
N ARG A 211 17.65 -22.86 -28.36
CA ARG A 211 18.77 -22.60 -29.28
C ARG A 211 19.64 -23.83 -29.50
N ARG A 212 19.92 -24.62 -28.46
CA ARG A 212 20.66 -25.87 -28.57
C ARG A 212 19.93 -26.88 -29.46
N LYS A 213 18.64 -27.06 -29.27
CA LYS A 213 17.82 -27.96 -30.12
C LYS A 213 17.82 -27.53 -31.59
N LYS A 214 17.75 -26.25 -31.89
CA LYS A 214 17.82 -25.74 -33.25
C LYS A 214 19.16 -26.07 -33.93
N VAL A 215 20.27 -25.97 -33.19
CA VAL A 215 21.61 -26.29 -33.67
C VAL A 215 21.74 -27.81 -33.94
N GLU A 216 21.24 -28.67 -33.07
CA GLU A 216 21.24 -30.12 -33.27
C GLU A 216 20.41 -30.52 -34.50
N TYR A 217 19.24 -29.91 -34.69
CA TYR A 217 18.39 -30.17 -35.85
C TYR A 217 19.09 -29.76 -37.17
N ASN A 218 19.75 -28.61 -37.19
CA ASN A 218 20.49 -28.17 -38.37
C ASN A 218 21.71 -29.06 -38.66
N LYS A 219 22.38 -29.58 -37.61
CA LYS A 219 23.49 -30.56 -37.81
C LYS A 219 22.99 -31.89 -38.37
N ALA A 220 21.83 -32.39 -37.91
CA ALA A 220 21.22 -33.60 -38.42
C ALA A 220 20.72 -33.48 -39.87
N ALA A 221 20.27 -32.26 -40.25
CA ALA A 221 19.82 -31.97 -41.62
C ALA A 221 20.98 -31.85 -42.63
N VAL A 222 22.19 -31.59 -42.19
CA VAL A 222 23.42 -31.48 -43.02
C VAL A 222 24.26 -32.76 -42.95
N SER A 223 23.70 -33.89 -42.50
CA SER A 223 24.39 -35.20 -42.69
C SER A 223 24.69 -35.41 -44.14
N PRO A 224 25.97 -35.63 -44.53
CA PRO A 224 26.35 -35.77 -45.91
C PRO A 224 25.60 -36.93 -46.51
N VAL A 225 24.90 -36.68 -47.61
CA VAL A 225 24.41 -37.72 -48.49
C VAL A 225 25.59 -38.61 -48.79
N THR A 226 25.63 -39.81 -48.20
CA THR A 226 26.61 -40.87 -48.53
C THR A 226 26.55 -40.99 -50.08
N PRO A 227 27.66 -40.78 -50.78
CA PRO A 227 27.67 -40.96 -52.22
C PRO A 227 27.28 -42.40 -52.46
N VAL A 228 26.17 -42.60 -53.16
CA VAL A 228 25.72 -43.89 -53.62
C VAL A 228 26.86 -44.43 -54.48
N PRO A 229 27.46 -45.60 -54.15
CA PRO A 229 28.51 -46.19 -55.01
C PRO A 229 27.88 -46.43 -56.39
N VAL A 230 28.33 -45.68 -57.38
CA VAL A 230 27.97 -45.96 -58.77
C VAL A 230 28.62 -47.30 -59.10
N ALA A 231 27.83 -48.35 -59.14
CA ALA A 231 28.22 -49.62 -59.65
C ALA A 231 28.57 -49.42 -61.13
N PHE A 232 29.88 -49.33 -61.44
CA PHE A 232 30.33 -49.46 -62.79
C PHE A 232 30.04 -50.89 -63.25
N SER A 233 29.02 -51.05 -64.05
CA SER A 233 28.78 -52.29 -64.80
C SER A 233 29.91 -52.49 -65.80
N SER A 234 30.75 -53.45 -65.51
CA SER A 234 31.83 -53.90 -66.41
C SER A 234 31.31 -54.78 -67.54
N ASP A 235 30.37 -54.24 -68.31
CA ASP A 235 29.91 -54.87 -69.57
C ASP A 235 30.44 -54.05 -70.79
N ALA A 236 31.78 -54.05 -70.93
CA ALA A 236 32.43 -53.54 -72.15
C ALA A 236 33.54 -54.49 -72.61
N SER A 237 33.23 -55.77 -72.75
CA SER A 237 34.16 -56.72 -73.33
C SER A 237 33.46 -57.72 -74.25
N GLU A 238 32.65 -57.23 -75.12
CA GLU A 238 32.03 -58.12 -76.15
C GLU A 238 31.72 -57.35 -77.45
N TRP A 239 32.74 -56.88 -78.15
CA TRP A 239 32.66 -56.49 -79.58
C TRP A 239 34.03 -56.29 -80.20
N ILE A 240 34.88 -57.34 -80.24
CA ILE A 240 35.96 -57.41 -81.21
C ILE A 240 36.10 -58.91 -81.55
N GLU A 241 35.27 -59.33 -82.47
CA GLU A 241 35.58 -60.42 -83.45
C GLU A 241 34.53 -60.32 -84.58
N ILE A 242 34.91 -59.84 -85.75
CA ILE A 242 34.58 -60.26 -87.08
C ILE A 242 35.09 -59.23 -88.10
N ALA A 243 36.08 -59.70 -88.84
CA ALA A 243 36.59 -59.28 -90.19
C ALA A 243 38.01 -58.80 -90.24
#